data_5071ee7ed4d8dcd737360d1f0f844a9a
#
_entry.id   5071ee7ed4d8dcd737360d1f0f844a9a
#
_cell.length_a   1.000
_cell.length_b   1.000
_cell.length_c   1.000
_cell.angle_alpha   90.00
_cell.angle_beta   90.00
_cell.angle_gamma   90.00
#
_symmetry.space_group_name_H-M   'P 1'
#
loop_
_entity.id
_entity.type
_entity.pdbx_description
1 polymer ?
#
loop_
_entity_poly.entity_id
_entity_poly.type
_entity_poly.pdbx_seq_one_letter_code
_entity_poly.pdbx_strand_id
1 'polypeptide(L)'
;MREAARRYDIPLADWLDLSTGIAPWPFSLPAIPEQAWTRLPESDDGLEAAACLYYGAERVLPLAGSQAAIQALPRMRRGGRVGVLSPCYAEHAHAWRQAGHLVREIGEAEVEPYLDSLDVLLVVNPNNPTGRVFEPAELLAWHARLQ
;
A
#
# COMPACT_ATOMS: atom_id res chain seq x y z
N MET A 1 -19.46 7.91 -9.47
CA MET A 1 -20.89 8.22 -9.20
C MET A 1 -21.55 9.19 -10.17
N ARG A 2 -21.08 10.45 -10.39
CA ARG A 2 -21.75 11.45 -11.27
C ARG A 2 -21.94 10.96 -12.71
N GLU A 3 -21.00 10.24 -13.28
CA GLU A 3 -21.11 9.66 -14.62
C GLU A 3 -22.12 8.53 -14.66
N ALA A 4 -22.10 7.64 -13.66
CA ALA A 4 -23.08 6.57 -13.55
C ALA A 4 -24.50 7.11 -13.35
N ALA A 5 -24.68 8.12 -12.51
CA ALA A 5 -25.97 8.78 -12.32
C ALA A 5 -26.54 9.29 -13.66
N ARG A 6 -25.71 9.94 -14.48
CA ARG A 6 -26.12 10.41 -15.82
C ARG A 6 -26.39 9.25 -16.79
N ARG A 7 -25.54 8.22 -16.77
CA ARG A 7 -25.63 7.08 -17.69
C ARG A 7 -26.88 6.25 -17.46
N TYR A 8 -27.29 6.10 -16.21
CA TYR A 8 -28.42 5.25 -15.82
C TYR A 8 -29.69 6.04 -15.48
N ASP A 9 -29.65 7.37 -15.59
CA ASP A 9 -30.73 8.28 -15.25
C ASP A 9 -31.28 8.08 -13.82
N ILE A 10 -30.37 7.86 -12.88
CA ILE A 10 -30.68 7.70 -11.46
C ILE A 10 -30.14 8.91 -10.69
N PRO A 11 -30.94 9.59 -9.85
CA PRO A 11 -30.49 10.73 -9.07
C PRO A 11 -29.24 10.39 -8.23
N LEU A 12 -28.27 11.31 -8.16
CA LEU A 12 -27.02 11.09 -7.45
C LEU A 12 -27.21 10.73 -5.97
N ALA A 13 -28.27 11.26 -5.36
CA ALA A 13 -28.61 11.00 -3.95
C ALA A 13 -29.04 9.54 -3.68
N ASP A 14 -29.48 8.82 -4.71
CA ASP A 14 -29.94 7.44 -4.61
C ASP A 14 -28.82 6.41 -4.84
N TRP A 15 -27.58 6.88 -5.02
CA TRP A 15 -26.41 6.03 -5.21
C TRP A 15 -25.68 5.78 -3.92
N LEU A 16 -25.36 4.51 -3.66
CA LEU A 16 -24.39 4.09 -2.64
C LEU A 16 -23.08 3.69 -3.34
N ASP A 17 -22.00 4.42 -3.09
CA ASP A 17 -20.69 4.11 -3.64
C ASP A 17 -19.94 3.09 -2.77
N LEU A 18 -19.83 1.88 -3.26
CA LEU A 18 -19.07 0.79 -2.63
C LEU A 18 -17.80 0.45 -3.44
N SER A 19 -17.36 1.33 -4.33
CA SER A 19 -16.20 1.09 -5.22
C SER A 19 -14.85 1.25 -4.53
N THR A 20 -14.81 1.85 -3.33
CA THR A 20 -13.58 2.07 -2.57
C THR A 20 -13.68 1.51 -1.16
N GLY A 21 -12.53 1.03 -0.64
CA GLY A 21 -12.41 0.58 0.76
C GLY A 21 -12.13 1.71 1.76
N ILE A 22 -12.53 2.95 1.45
CA ILE A 22 -12.34 4.09 2.37
C ILE A 22 -13.29 3.94 3.55
N ALA A 23 -12.75 4.10 4.77
CA ALA A 23 -13.55 4.06 5.98
C ALA A 23 -14.65 5.13 5.94
N PRO A 24 -15.91 4.76 6.21
CA PRO A 24 -17.04 5.71 6.15
C PRO A 24 -17.04 6.71 7.30
N TRP A 25 -16.23 6.49 8.31
CA TRP A 25 -16.09 7.35 9.47
C TRP A 25 -14.78 8.14 9.39
N PRO A 26 -14.83 9.45 9.15
CA PRO A 26 -13.62 10.25 9.15
C PRO A 26 -13.08 10.37 10.59
N PHE A 27 -11.75 10.40 10.70
CA PHE A 27 -11.13 10.79 11.96
C PHE A 27 -11.49 12.24 12.31
N SER A 28 -11.90 12.47 13.55
CA SER A 28 -12.19 13.83 14.03
C SER A 28 -10.89 14.62 14.15
N LEU A 29 -10.67 15.54 13.21
CA LEU A 29 -9.49 16.40 13.23
C LEU A 29 -9.67 17.52 14.27
N PRO A 30 -8.64 17.83 15.07
CA PRO A 30 -8.61 19.07 15.84
C PRO A 30 -8.57 20.28 14.91
N ALA A 31 -8.86 21.47 15.43
CA ALA A 31 -8.69 22.70 14.67
C ALA A 31 -7.24 22.86 14.22
N ILE A 32 -7.01 22.99 12.92
CA ILE A 32 -5.68 23.19 12.34
C ILE A 32 -5.37 24.70 12.39
N PRO A 33 -4.25 25.11 13.01
CA PRO A 33 -3.87 26.53 13.07
C PRO A 33 -3.70 27.13 11.68
N GLU A 34 -4.07 28.39 11.51
CA GLU A 34 -3.94 29.08 10.20
C GLU A 34 -2.51 29.04 9.65
N GLN A 35 -1.51 29.13 10.54
CA GLN A 35 -0.09 29.05 10.17
C GLN A 35 0.30 27.75 9.45
N ALA A 36 -0.40 26.65 9.72
CA ALA A 36 -0.15 25.37 9.06
C ALA A 36 -0.49 25.40 7.55
N TRP A 37 -1.32 26.34 7.12
CA TRP A 37 -1.72 26.52 5.72
C TRP A 37 -0.86 27.49 4.95
N THR A 38 -0.08 28.32 5.64
CA THR A 38 0.65 29.45 5.05
C THR A 38 2.16 29.26 4.99
N ARG A 39 2.70 28.26 5.72
CA ARG A 39 4.14 27.96 5.75
C ARG A 39 4.47 26.75 4.91
N LEU A 40 5.68 26.73 4.35
CA LEU A 40 6.25 25.51 3.77
C LEU A 40 6.51 24.47 4.87
N PRO A 41 6.36 23.16 4.58
CA PRO A 41 6.72 22.12 5.52
C PRO A 41 8.20 22.22 5.94
N GLU A 42 8.47 21.99 7.21
CA GLU A 42 9.82 21.91 7.79
C GLU A 42 10.11 20.44 8.09
N SER A 43 11.37 20.00 7.91
CA SER A 43 11.74 18.58 8.05
C SER A 43 11.95 18.15 9.51
N ASP A 44 11.97 19.07 10.47
CA ASP A 44 12.14 18.81 11.91
C ASP A 44 10.90 19.23 12.73
N ASP A 45 9.73 19.05 12.16
CA ASP A 45 8.44 19.38 12.77
C ASP A 45 7.98 18.41 13.88
N GLY A 46 8.79 17.39 14.21
CA GLY A 46 8.52 16.38 15.23
C GLY A 46 7.68 15.18 14.73
N LEU A 47 7.25 15.15 13.46
CA LEU A 47 6.45 14.06 12.90
C LEU A 47 7.18 12.72 12.97
N GLU A 48 8.45 12.66 12.55
CA GLU A 48 9.24 11.44 12.56
C GLU A 48 9.41 10.89 13.98
N ALA A 49 9.72 11.76 14.95
CA ALA A 49 9.88 11.37 16.35
C ALA A 49 8.56 10.81 16.94
N ALA A 50 7.43 11.47 16.66
CA ALA A 50 6.13 11.00 17.09
C ALA A 50 5.74 9.66 16.44
N ALA A 51 6.05 9.49 15.15
CA ALA A 51 5.81 8.25 14.43
C ALA A 51 6.69 7.10 14.94
N CYS A 52 7.98 7.36 15.21
CA CYS A 52 8.88 6.37 15.83
C CYS A 52 8.34 5.88 17.17
N LEU A 53 7.87 6.79 18.01
CA LEU A 53 7.27 6.45 19.30
C LEU A 53 5.99 5.63 19.13
N TYR A 54 5.11 6.05 18.22
CA TYR A 54 3.83 5.40 18.00
C TYR A 54 3.97 3.97 17.42
N TYR A 55 4.89 3.78 16.48
CA TYR A 55 5.10 2.49 15.81
C TYR A 55 6.13 1.60 16.52
N GLY A 56 6.84 2.09 17.54
CA GLY A 56 7.94 1.36 18.19
C GLY A 56 9.12 1.11 17.25
N ALA A 57 9.37 2.01 16.31
CA ALA A 57 10.41 1.90 15.31
C ALA A 57 11.58 2.85 15.61
N GLU A 58 12.82 2.42 15.29
CA GLU A 58 13.99 3.29 15.43
C GLU A 58 14.04 4.40 14.38
N ARG A 59 13.48 4.14 13.20
CA ARG A 59 13.47 5.08 12.06
C ARG A 59 12.18 4.96 11.29
N VAL A 60 11.64 6.09 10.89
CA VAL A 60 10.44 6.21 10.05
C VAL A 60 10.72 7.25 8.98
N LEU A 61 10.29 6.97 7.76
CA LEU A 61 10.30 7.93 6.66
C LEU A 61 8.85 8.32 6.32
N PRO A 62 8.39 9.51 6.64
CA PRO A 62 7.08 10.00 6.23
C PRO A 62 7.00 10.18 4.72
N LEU A 63 5.90 9.74 4.14
CA LEU A 63 5.63 9.88 2.70
C LEU A 63 4.23 10.43 2.47
N ALA A 64 4.02 11.03 1.30
CA ALA A 64 2.72 11.53 0.86
C ALA A 64 1.78 10.36 0.47
N GLY A 65 1.41 9.55 1.46
CA GLY A 65 0.57 8.38 1.29
C GLY A 65 1.30 7.15 0.75
N SER A 66 0.63 5.99 0.82
CA SER A 66 1.19 4.69 0.40
C SER A 66 1.55 4.64 -1.09
N GLN A 67 0.87 5.42 -1.94
CA GLN A 67 1.16 5.45 -3.37
C GLN A 67 2.59 5.94 -3.67
N ALA A 68 3.10 6.88 -2.88
CA ALA A 68 4.49 7.32 -3.00
C ALA A 68 5.48 6.17 -2.74
N ALA A 69 5.23 5.35 -1.72
CA ALA A 69 6.04 4.16 -1.43
C ALA A 69 5.91 3.10 -2.55
N ILE A 70 4.69 2.81 -3.00
CA ILE A 70 4.41 1.83 -4.08
C ILE A 70 5.21 2.17 -5.34
N GLN A 71 5.31 3.45 -5.70
CA GLN A 71 6.04 3.89 -6.87
C GLN A 71 7.56 4.00 -6.66
N ALA A 72 8.02 4.27 -5.45
CA ALA A 72 9.45 4.48 -5.15
C ALA A 72 10.19 3.15 -4.92
N LEU A 73 9.63 2.23 -4.13
CA LEU A 73 10.29 0.99 -3.72
C LEU A 73 10.83 0.16 -4.88
N PRO A 74 10.09 -0.07 -5.98
CA PRO A 74 10.59 -0.83 -7.11
C PRO A 74 11.85 -0.24 -7.76
N ARG A 75 12.02 1.10 -7.69
CA ARG A 75 13.14 1.82 -8.30
C ARG A 75 14.40 1.80 -7.45
N MET A 76 14.29 1.42 -6.17
CA MET A 76 15.44 1.30 -5.26
C MET A 76 16.26 0.03 -5.52
N ARG A 77 15.73 -0.93 -6.28
CA ARG A 77 16.39 -2.18 -6.64
C ARG A 77 16.54 -2.27 -8.16
N ARG A 78 17.68 -2.80 -8.61
CA ARG A 78 17.85 -3.18 -10.02
C ARG A 78 16.97 -4.40 -10.34
N GLY A 79 16.61 -4.59 -11.60
CA GLY A 79 15.69 -5.63 -12.06
C GLY A 79 15.92 -7.00 -11.40
N GLY A 80 14.84 -7.63 -10.99
CA GLY A 80 14.80 -8.92 -10.30
C GLY A 80 13.50 -9.64 -10.54
N ARG A 81 13.38 -10.85 -9.98
CA ARG A 81 12.20 -11.71 -10.05
C ARG A 81 11.31 -11.41 -8.86
N VAL A 82 10.13 -10.89 -9.12
CA VAL A 82 9.19 -10.40 -8.10
C VAL A 82 7.92 -11.23 -8.15
N GLY A 83 7.63 -11.93 -7.04
CA GLY A 83 6.32 -12.51 -6.80
C GLY A 83 5.40 -11.47 -6.17
N VAL A 84 4.21 -11.32 -6.71
CA VAL A 84 3.16 -10.49 -6.10
C VAL A 84 2.02 -11.39 -5.70
N LEU A 85 1.76 -11.48 -4.40
CA LEU A 85 0.67 -12.31 -3.88
C LEU A 85 -0.68 -11.74 -4.34
N SER A 86 -1.42 -12.54 -5.10
CA SER A 86 -2.63 -12.13 -5.81
C SER A 86 -3.84 -12.98 -5.38
N PRO A 87 -5.07 -12.44 -5.39
CA PRO A 87 -5.40 -11.07 -5.79
C PRO A 87 -4.99 -10.02 -4.74
N CYS A 88 -4.47 -8.88 -5.21
CA CYS A 88 -4.17 -7.74 -4.35
C CYS A 88 -4.40 -6.40 -5.09
N TYR A 89 -4.09 -5.29 -4.43
CA TYR A 89 -4.18 -3.97 -5.05
C TYR A 89 -3.25 -3.87 -6.27
N ALA A 90 -3.85 -3.68 -7.45
CA ALA A 90 -3.19 -3.83 -8.75
C ALA A 90 -1.98 -2.89 -8.97
N GLU A 91 -1.95 -1.75 -8.29
CA GLU A 91 -0.86 -0.77 -8.40
C GLU A 91 0.52 -1.35 -8.04
N HIS A 92 0.56 -2.32 -7.13
CA HIS A 92 1.80 -2.97 -6.76
C HIS A 92 2.46 -3.68 -7.95
N ALA A 93 1.75 -4.62 -8.57
CA ALA A 93 2.29 -5.35 -9.73
C ALA A 93 2.63 -4.41 -10.89
N HIS A 94 1.79 -3.38 -11.10
CA HIS A 94 2.01 -2.38 -12.13
C HIS A 94 3.33 -1.61 -11.90
N ALA A 95 3.55 -1.07 -10.70
CA ALA A 95 4.74 -0.29 -10.37
C ALA A 95 6.04 -1.10 -10.53
N TRP A 96 6.04 -2.37 -10.09
CA TRP A 96 7.20 -3.25 -10.25
C TRP A 96 7.49 -3.59 -11.72
N ARG A 97 6.46 -3.81 -12.55
CA ARG A 97 6.63 -4.01 -14.02
C ARG A 97 7.19 -2.74 -14.68
N GLN A 98 6.66 -1.57 -14.33
CA GLN A 98 7.13 -0.28 -14.85
C GLN A 98 8.60 0.01 -14.48
N ALA A 99 9.06 -0.49 -13.36
CA ALA A 99 10.47 -0.37 -12.94
C ALA A 99 11.40 -1.41 -13.59
N GLY A 100 10.88 -2.26 -14.50
CA GLY A 100 11.68 -3.21 -15.27
C GLY A 100 11.95 -4.55 -14.58
N HIS A 101 11.16 -4.91 -13.55
CA HIS A 101 11.24 -6.21 -12.89
C HIS A 101 10.44 -7.28 -13.63
N LEU A 102 10.86 -8.55 -13.50
CA LEU A 102 10.10 -9.71 -13.95
C LEU A 102 9.05 -10.06 -12.88
N VAL A 103 7.82 -9.60 -13.09
CA VAL A 103 6.74 -9.74 -12.12
C VAL A 103 5.85 -10.93 -12.44
N ARG A 104 5.67 -11.82 -11.47
CA ARG A 104 4.69 -12.90 -11.49
C ARG A 104 3.67 -12.68 -10.39
N GLU A 105 2.40 -12.66 -10.77
CA GLU A 105 1.31 -12.74 -9.80
C GLU A 105 1.07 -14.21 -9.46
N ILE A 106 1.09 -14.53 -8.16
CA ILE A 106 1.00 -15.90 -7.63
C ILE A 106 -0.12 -15.98 -6.60
N GLY A 107 -0.87 -17.07 -6.62
CA GLY A 107 -1.87 -17.36 -5.59
C GLY A 107 -1.23 -17.79 -4.27
N GLU A 108 -1.97 -17.71 -3.15
CA GLU A 108 -1.46 -18.10 -1.81
C GLU A 108 -0.92 -19.53 -1.80
N ALA A 109 -1.62 -20.47 -2.43
CA ALA A 109 -1.21 -21.87 -2.51
C ALA A 109 0.07 -22.10 -3.36
N GLU A 110 0.46 -21.12 -4.16
CA GLU A 110 1.62 -21.19 -5.05
C GLU A 110 2.87 -20.50 -4.47
N VAL A 111 2.78 -19.85 -3.30
CA VAL A 111 3.90 -19.10 -2.72
C VAL A 111 5.07 -20.03 -2.46
N GLU A 112 4.86 -21.11 -1.73
CA GLU A 112 5.92 -22.05 -1.32
C GLU A 112 6.78 -22.58 -2.47
N PRO A 113 6.21 -23.05 -3.62
CA PRO A 113 7.00 -23.52 -4.76
C PRO A 113 7.86 -22.45 -5.44
N TYR A 114 7.53 -21.18 -5.30
CA TYR A 114 8.23 -20.10 -5.98
C TYR A 114 9.29 -19.38 -5.15
N LEU A 115 9.24 -19.46 -3.81
CA LEU A 115 10.11 -18.68 -2.92
C LEU A 115 11.58 -18.70 -3.29
N ASP A 116 12.14 -19.90 -3.48
CA ASP A 116 13.58 -20.08 -3.77
C ASP A 116 14.00 -19.52 -5.15
N SER A 117 13.03 -19.13 -5.96
CA SER A 117 13.26 -18.52 -7.28
C SER A 117 13.03 -17.02 -7.32
N LEU A 118 12.56 -16.42 -6.23
CA LEU A 118 12.23 -15.00 -6.16
C LEU A 118 13.32 -14.20 -5.45
N ASP A 119 13.52 -12.98 -5.92
CA ASP A 119 14.35 -11.99 -5.26
C ASP A 119 13.50 -11.11 -4.31
N VAL A 120 12.20 -11.00 -4.59
CA VAL A 120 11.23 -10.23 -3.79
C VAL A 120 9.91 -10.97 -3.79
N LEU A 121 9.29 -11.07 -2.62
CA LEU A 121 7.88 -11.41 -2.47
C LEU A 121 7.13 -10.19 -1.93
N LEU A 122 6.16 -9.69 -2.68
CA LEU A 122 5.30 -8.60 -2.26
C LEU A 122 4.00 -9.15 -1.67
N VAL A 123 3.74 -8.79 -0.43
CA VAL A 123 2.55 -9.18 0.31
C VAL A 123 1.84 -7.93 0.82
N VAL A 124 0.56 -7.80 0.56
CA VAL A 124 -0.30 -6.79 1.16
C VAL A 124 -0.92 -7.39 2.42
N ASN A 125 -0.62 -6.82 3.60
CA ASN A 125 -1.02 -7.40 4.87
C ASN A 125 -1.55 -6.33 5.85
N PRO A 126 -2.81 -6.35 6.26
CA PRO A 126 -3.91 -7.17 5.74
C PRO A 126 -4.16 -6.96 4.23
N ASN A 127 -4.56 -8.03 3.53
CA ASN A 127 -4.68 -7.94 2.07
C ASN A 127 -5.90 -7.13 1.62
N ASN A 128 -5.69 -6.24 0.68
CA ASN A 128 -6.74 -5.61 -0.09
C ASN A 128 -6.82 -6.32 -1.47
N PRO A 129 -7.93 -7.02 -1.86
CA PRO A 129 -9.28 -6.82 -1.30
C PRO A 129 -9.77 -7.91 -0.33
N THR A 130 -9.02 -8.99 -0.08
CA THR A 130 -9.54 -10.20 0.57
C THR A 130 -9.67 -10.09 2.09
N GLY A 131 -8.96 -9.17 2.72
CA GLY A 131 -8.85 -9.07 4.18
C GLY A 131 -7.98 -10.17 4.81
N ARG A 132 -7.33 -11.04 4.02
CA ARG A 132 -6.41 -12.09 4.51
C ARG A 132 -5.28 -11.45 5.31
N VAL A 133 -5.00 -12.01 6.48
CA VAL A 133 -3.89 -11.62 7.36
C VAL A 133 -2.90 -12.79 7.43
N PHE A 134 -1.64 -12.49 7.23
CA PHE A 134 -0.52 -13.41 7.42
C PHE A 134 0.19 -13.10 8.73
N GLU A 135 0.49 -14.13 9.48
CA GLU A 135 1.20 -13.99 10.76
C GLU A 135 2.67 -13.64 10.54
N PRO A 136 3.29 -12.85 11.43
CA PRO A 136 4.71 -12.48 11.32
C PRO A 136 5.64 -13.67 11.14
N ALA A 137 5.39 -14.78 11.84
CA ALA A 137 6.21 -15.99 11.73
C ALA A 137 6.18 -16.60 10.32
N GLU A 138 5.02 -16.57 9.65
CA GLU A 138 4.85 -17.05 8.28
C GLU A 138 5.64 -16.17 7.30
N LEU A 139 5.52 -14.84 7.43
CA LEU A 139 6.26 -13.88 6.60
C LEU A 139 7.78 -14.00 6.78
N LEU A 140 8.25 -14.22 8.00
CA LEU A 140 9.67 -14.43 8.29
C LEU A 140 10.18 -15.76 7.72
N ALA A 141 9.37 -16.83 7.76
CA ALA A 141 9.72 -18.10 7.15
C ALA A 141 9.84 -17.97 5.61
N TRP A 142 8.96 -17.24 4.97
CA TRP A 142 9.06 -16.94 3.54
C TRP A 142 10.30 -16.09 3.21
N HIS A 143 10.56 -15.05 4.00
CA HIS A 143 11.72 -14.20 3.83
C HIS A 143 13.04 -14.97 3.84
N ALA A 144 13.17 -15.96 4.74
CA ALA A 144 14.39 -16.76 4.86
C ALA A 144 14.73 -17.60 3.61
N ARG A 145 13.78 -17.76 2.67
CA ARG A 145 13.91 -18.52 1.43
C ARG A 145 14.11 -17.66 0.17
N LEU A 146 13.96 -16.35 0.28
CA LEU A 146 14.20 -15.44 -0.85
C LEU A 146 15.69 -15.34 -1.18
N GLN A 147 16.00 -15.05 -2.46
CA GLN A 147 17.38 -14.93 -2.97
C GLN A 147 18.05 -13.60 -2.64
#